data_ad9983b486161c43ba4139ac23fe3747
#
_entry.id   ad9983b486161c43ba4139ac23fe3747
#
_cell.length_a   1.000
_cell.length_b   1.000
_cell.length_c   1.000
_cell.angle_alpha   90.00
_cell.angle_beta   90.00
_cell.angle_gamma   90.00
#
_symmetry.space_group_name_H-M   'P 1'
#
loop_
_entity.id
_entity.type
_entity.pdbx_description
1 polymer ?
#
loop_
_entity_poly.entity_id
_entity_poly.type
_entity_poly.pdbx_seq_one_letter_code
_entity_poly.pdbx_strand_id
1 'polypeptide(L)'
;MPSHMAKAAAVALASITAVLISGAPSSAADVPWDVAHRTATAQGTRAIETGPLNSTLVVKGELTNTGDGCYSVWFRITNDFVPGPTVKHATQCGPGSTPIDFRTTTRLTTTGSVFICKSETREDCGDRKTITSWPVHKPAVRTN
;
A
#
# COMPACT_ATOMS: atom_id res chain seq x y z
N MET A 1 29.03 80.88 1.64
CA MET A 1 27.87 80.00 1.65
C MET A 1 28.30 78.65 1.05
N PRO A 2 28.59 77.59 1.85
CA PRO A 2 28.98 76.31 1.30
C PRO A 2 27.82 75.34 1.43
N SER A 3 27.54 74.71 0.33
CA SER A 3 26.57 73.58 0.20
C SER A 3 27.16 72.29 0.74
N HIS A 4 26.47 71.67 1.66
CA HIS A 4 26.84 70.32 2.16
C HIS A 4 26.17 69.25 1.30
N MET A 5 26.96 68.49 0.52
CA MET A 5 26.53 67.28 -0.15
C MET A 5 26.50 66.13 0.85
N ALA A 6 25.34 65.61 1.14
CA ALA A 6 25.15 64.37 1.89
C ALA A 6 25.35 63.17 0.95
N LYS A 7 26.32 62.32 1.23
CA LYS A 7 26.53 61.01 0.55
C LYS A 7 25.66 59.97 1.25
N ALA A 8 24.66 59.43 0.57
CA ALA A 8 23.88 58.32 1.00
C ALA A 8 24.63 56.99 0.68
N ALA A 9 25.02 56.25 1.70
CA ALA A 9 25.57 54.92 1.54
C ALA A 9 24.41 53.90 1.46
N ALA A 10 24.27 53.23 0.34
CA ALA A 10 23.33 52.12 0.16
C ALA A 10 23.95 50.84 0.72
N VAL A 11 23.37 50.31 1.79
CA VAL A 11 23.69 48.99 2.34
C VAL A 11 22.86 47.95 1.61
N ALA A 12 23.48 47.12 0.79
CA ALA A 12 22.85 45.98 0.14
C ALA A 12 22.78 44.82 1.15
N LEU A 13 21.59 44.50 1.62
CA LEU A 13 21.30 43.31 2.42
C LEU A 13 21.16 42.11 1.47
N ALA A 14 22.15 41.23 1.45
CA ALA A 14 22.10 39.96 0.75
C ALA A 14 21.20 38.99 1.55
N SER A 15 20.00 38.74 1.07
CA SER A 15 19.08 37.74 1.64
C SER A 15 19.54 36.34 1.22
N ILE A 16 20.08 35.57 2.15
CA ILE A 16 20.38 34.16 1.95
C ILE A 16 19.07 33.39 2.13
N THR A 17 18.42 33.01 1.05
CA THR A 17 17.26 32.08 1.05
C THR A 17 17.78 30.67 1.28
N ALA A 18 17.65 30.17 2.51
CA ALA A 18 17.88 28.77 2.82
C ALA A 18 16.76 27.92 2.20
N VAL A 19 17.05 27.19 1.13
CA VAL A 19 16.17 26.20 0.54
C VAL A 19 16.17 24.99 1.46
N LEU A 20 15.14 24.86 2.30
CA LEU A 20 14.87 23.63 3.05
C LEU A 20 14.38 22.57 2.06
N ILE A 21 15.28 21.71 1.64
CA ILE A 21 14.93 20.49 0.90
C ILE A 21 14.24 19.56 1.90
N SER A 22 12.93 19.68 2.03
CA SER A 22 12.13 18.70 2.74
C SER A 22 12.15 17.41 1.93
N GLY A 23 13.06 16.50 2.28
CA GLY A 23 13.05 15.13 1.77
C GLY A 23 11.73 14.48 2.18
N ALA A 24 10.75 14.44 1.28
CA ALA A 24 9.55 13.64 1.48
C ALA A 24 10.00 12.18 1.65
N PRO A 25 9.47 11.44 2.66
CA PRO A 25 9.76 10.02 2.77
C PRO A 25 9.35 9.37 1.45
N SER A 26 10.28 8.65 0.83
CA SER A 26 10.01 7.86 -0.37
C SER A 26 9.05 6.73 0.00
N SER A 27 7.77 7.00 -0.09
CA SER A 27 6.74 5.98 0.01
C SER A 27 6.88 5.07 -1.21
N ALA A 28 7.09 3.78 -0.99
CA ALA A 28 7.01 2.83 -2.08
C ALA A 28 5.63 2.95 -2.73
N ALA A 29 5.59 3.01 -4.07
CA ALA A 29 4.34 3.22 -4.80
C ALA A 29 3.31 2.14 -4.43
N ASP A 30 2.08 2.56 -4.17
CA ASP A 30 0.96 1.67 -3.93
C ASP A 30 0.72 0.77 -5.14
N VAL A 31 0.71 -0.54 -4.94
CA VAL A 31 0.46 -1.53 -6.00
C VAL A 31 -0.96 -2.04 -5.85
N PRO A 32 -1.80 -1.94 -6.90
CA PRO A 32 -3.16 -2.44 -6.85
C PRO A 32 -3.20 -3.97 -6.76
N TRP A 33 -4.23 -4.49 -6.13
CA TRP A 33 -4.57 -5.91 -6.09
C TRP A 33 -6.08 -6.11 -6.17
N ASP A 34 -6.50 -7.22 -6.73
CA ASP A 34 -7.90 -7.63 -6.82
C ASP A 34 -8.05 -9.15 -6.78
N VAL A 35 -9.14 -9.62 -6.22
CA VAL A 35 -9.59 -11.03 -6.27
C VAL A 35 -11.11 -11.08 -6.32
N ALA A 36 -11.66 -12.12 -6.94
CA ALA A 36 -13.10 -12.32 -7.03
C ALA A 36 -13.46 -13.78 -6.79
N HIS A 37 -14.65 -14.01 -6.23
CA HIS A 37 -15.26 -15.31 -6.13
C HIS A 37 -16.78 -15.18 -6.11
N ARG A 38 -17.45 -15.72 -7.13
CA ARG A 38 -18.93 -15.63 -7.31
C ARG A 38 -19.42 -14.17 -7.29
N THR A 39 -20.21 -13.80 -6.27
CA THR A 39 -20.78 -12.45 -6.09
C THR A 39 -19.89 -11.52 -5.25
N ALA A 40 -18.79 -12.03 -4.73
CA ALA A 40 -17.87 -11.25 -3.91
C ALA A 40 -16.60 -10.86 -4.66
N THR A 41 -16.15 -9.62 -4.44
CA THR A 41 -14.90 -9.07 -4.93
C THR A 41 -14.15 -8.40 -3.78
N ALA A 42 -12.84 -8.52 -3.76
CA ALA A 42 -12.01 -7.72 -2.87
C ALA A 42 -10.91 -7.05 -3.69
N GLN A 43 -10.71 -5.77 -3.46
CA GLN A 43 -9.74 -4.96 -4.19
C GLN A 43 -9.15 -3.87 -3.31
N GLY A 44 -7.99 -3.39 -3.69
CA GLY A 44 -7.33 -2.33 -2.95
C GLY A 44 -5.89 -2.09 -3.38
N THR A 45 -5.07 -1.64 -2.46
CA THR A 45 -3.65 -1.38 -2.67
C THR A 45 -2.80 -2.09 -1.62
N ARG A 46 -1.56 -2.33 -1.97
CA ARG A 46 -0.52 -2.79 -1.06
C ARG A 46 0.72 -1.93 -1.18
N ALA A 47 1.38 -1.70 -0.07
CA ALA A 47 2.63 -0.95 0.00
C ALA A 47 3.59 -1.60 1.00
N ILE A 48 4.87 -1.27 0.88
CA ILE A 48 5.88 -1.57 1.88
C ILE A 48 6.21 -0.28 2.63
N GLU A 49 5.90 -0.26 3.91
CA GLU A 49 6.34 0.81 4.81
C GLU A 49 7.70 0.40 5.42
N THR A 50 8.73 1.19 5.15
CA THR A 50 10.08 0.96 5.69
C THR A 50 10.22 1.65 7.04
N GLY A 51 10.43 0.86 8.08
CA GLY A 51 10.76 1.35 9.42
C GLY A 51 12.25 1.21 9.73
N PRO A 52 12.70 1.75 10.87
CA PRO A 52 14.12 1.75 11.24
C PRO A 52 14.69 0.34 11.51
N LEU A 53 13.86 -0.60 11.91
CA LEU A 53 14.29 -1.97 12.24
C LEU A 53 13.68 -3.02 11.31
N ASN A 54 12.47 -2.80 10.81
CA ASN A 54 11.73 -3.75 9.99
C ASN A 54 10.91 -3.03 8.94
N SER A 55 10.65 -3.71 7.84
CA SER A 55 9.65 -3.28 6.86
C SER A 55 8.32 -3.96 7.14
N THR A 56 7.22 -3.29 6.84
CA THR A 56 5.85 -3.77 7.03
C THR A 56 5.14 -3.79 5.68
N LEU A 57 4.61 -4.94 5.31
CA LEU A 57 3.64 -5.04 4.22
C LEU A 57 2.28 -4.56 4.75
N VAL A 58 1.75 -3.56 4.10
CA VAL A 58 0.42 -3.00 4.37
C VAL A 58 -0.48 -3.29 3.18
N VAL A 59 -1.61 -3.95 3.43
CA VAL A 59 -2.61 -4.28 2.41
C VAL A 59 -3.92 -3.65 2.85
N LYS A 60 -4.39 -2.68 2.07
CA LYS A 60 -5.65 -1.98 2.31
C LYS A 60 -6.62 -2.25 1.17
N GLY A 61 -7.89 -2.26 1.49
CA GLY A 61 -8.92 -2.47 0.47
C GLY A 61 -10.30 -2.64 1.06
N GLU A 62 -11.16 -3.25 0.27
CA GLU A 62 -12.55 -3.48 0.61
C GLU A 62 -13.00 -4.83 0.05
N LEU A 63 -13.71 -5.60 0.86
CA LEU A 63 -14.45 -6.79 0.45
C LEU A 63 -15.90 -6.37 0.17
N THR A 64 -16.34 -6.47 -1.07
CA THR A 64 -17.70 -6.17 -1.50
C THR A 64 -18.42 -7.46 -1.89
N ASN A 65 -19.66 -7.63 -1.44
CA ASN A 65 -20.54 -8.68 -1.89
C ASN A 65 -21.82 -8.06 -2.49
N THR A 66 -22.25 -8.54 -3.64
CA THR A 66 -23.47 -8.07 -4.34
C THR A 66 -24.63 -9.05 -4.24
N GLY A 67 -24.39 -10.24 -3.71
CA GLY A 67 -25.38 -11.30 -3.60
C GLY A 67 -25.67 -11.69 -2.15
N ASP A 68 -26.53 -12.70 -2.02
CA ASP A 68 -26.84 -13.31 -0.73
C ASP A 68 -25.71 -14.22 -0.25
N GLY A 69 -25.68 -14.47 1.05
CA GLY A 69 -24.69 -15.31 1.69
C GLY A 69 -23.49 -14.53 2.23
N CYS A 70 -22.60 -15.25 2.90
CA CYS A 70 -21.41 -14.69 3.50
C CYS A 70 -20.18 -15.05 2.69
N TYR A 71 -19.27 -14.10 2.53
CA TYR A 71 -17.97 -14.30 1.90
C TYR A 71 -16.88 -13.76 2.81
N SER A 72 -15.76 -14.46 2.87
CA SER A 72 -14.62 -14.08 3.68
C SER A 72 -13.36 -13.96 2.84
N VAL A 73 -12.56 -12.94 3.11
CA VAL A 73 -11.22 -12.78 2.53
C VAL A 73 -10.17 -13.38 3.45
N TRP A 74 -9.24 -14.09 2.85
CA TRP A 74 -8.18 -14.83 3.53
C TRP A 74 -6.82 -14.45 2.99
N PHE A 75 -5.86 -14.30 3.91
CA PHE A 75 -4.46 -14.10 3.59
C PHE A 75 -3.61 -15.27 4.06
N ARG A 76 -2.58 -15.59 3.29
CA ARG A 76 -1.52 -16.50 3.68
C ARG A 76 -0.19 -15.87 3.37
N ILE A 77 0.64 -15.71 4.38
CA ILE A 77 2.00 -15.18 4.26
C ILE A 77 2.99 -16.34 4.33
N THR A 78 4.00 -16.29 3.47
CA THR A 78 5.11 -17.23 3.42
C THR A 78 6.38 -16.44 3.67
N ASN A 79 7.13 -16.82 4.70
CA ASN A 79 8.42 -16.23 5.04
C ASN A 79 9.52 -17.29 4.86
N ASP A 80 10.62 -16.90 4.20
CA ASP A 80 11.77 -17.78 3.99
C ASP A 80 11.38 -19.17 3.41
N PHE A 81 10.42 -19.15 2.45
CA PHE A 81 9.83 -20.34 1.80
C PHE A 81 8.99 -21.23 2.72
N VAL A 82 8.81 -20.86 3.99
CA VAL A 82 7.93 -21.59 4.93
C VAL A 82 6.54 -20.93 4.93
N PRO A 83 5.50 -21.65 4.48
CA PRO A 83 4.14 -21.13 4.49
C PRO A 83 3.63 -20.98 5.92
N GLY A 84 3.18 -19.77 6.24
CA GLY A 84 2.48 -19.48 7.49
C GLY A 84 1.01 -19.95 7.48
N PRO A 85 0.31 -19.72 8.58
CA PRO A 85 -1.11 -20.02 8.67
C PRO A 85 -1.92 -19.18 7.67
N THR A 86 -3.03 -19.73 7.23
CA THR A 86 -4.04 -18.96 6.49
C THR A 86 -4.97 -18.28 7.49
N VAL A 87 -5.07 -16.95 7.41
CA VAL A 87 -5.81 -16.12 8.37
C VAL A 87 -7.00 -15.46 7.67
N LYS A 88 -8.18 -15.61 8.27
CA LYS A 88 -9.39 -14.87 7.87
C LYS A 88 -9.26 -13.42 8.34
N HIS A 89 -9.58 -12.48 7.49
CA HIS A 89 -9.36 -11.06 7.80
C HIS A 89 -10.62 -10.21 7.77
N ALA A 90 -11.51 -10.46 6.84
CA ALA A 90 -12.80 -9.77 6.77
C ALA A 90 -13.89 -10.72 6.29
N THR A 91 -15.12 -10.45 6.68
CA THR A 91 -16.31 -11.18 6.24
C THR A 91 -17.40 -10.18 5.90
N GLN A 92 -18.07 -10.36 4.75
CA GLN A 92 -19.23 -9.61 4.33
C GLN A 92 -20.40 -10.57 4.08
N CYS A 93 -21.49 -10.39 4.82
CA CYS A 93 -22.74 -11.16 4.66
C CYS A 93 -23.79 -10.30 3.98
N GLY A 94 -24.41 -10.83 2.94
CA GLY A 94 -25.39 -10.10 2.13
C GLY A 94 -24.74 -8.94 1.34
N PRO A 95 -25.54 -8.16 0.59
CA PRO A 95 -25.06 -7.02 -0.18
C PRO A 95 -24.43 -5.96 0.73
N GLY A 96 -23.25 -5.49 0.37
CA GLY A 96 -22.52 -4.48 1.13
C GLY A 96 -21.00 -4.62 1.01
N SER A 97 -20.28 -3.88 1.85
CA SER A 97 -18.84 -3.83 1.86
C SER A 97 -18.26 -3.84 3.27
N THR A 98 -17.09 -4.46 3.41
CA THR A 98 -16.31 -4.49 4.66
C THR A 98 -14.86 -4.08 4.37
N PRO A 99 -14.29 -3.13 5.14
CA PRO A 99 -12.93 -2.69 4.92
C PRO A 99 -11.90 -3.77 5.27
N ILE A 100 -10.77 -3.72 4.57
CA ILE A 100 -9.60 -4.58 4.78
C ILE A 100 -8.42 -3.69 5.14
N ASP A 101 -7.81 -3.93 6.30
CA ASP A 101 -6.52 -3.35 6.71
C ASP A 101 -5.68 -4.48 7.32
N PHE A 102 -4.82 -5.08 6.49
CA PHE A 102 -3.93 -6.16 6.90
C PHE A 102 -2.49 -5.66 6.93
N ARG A 103 -1.79 -5.95 8.03
CA ARG A 103 -0.39 -5.57 8.23
C ARG A 103 0.42 -6.76 8.70
N THR A 104 1.61 -6.92 8.13
CA THR A 104 2.55 -7.96 8.57
C THR A 104 3.99 -7.51 8.35
N THR A 105 4.88 -7.93 9.25
CA THR A 105 6.31 -7.73 9.05
C THR A 105 6.76 -8.47 7.79
N THR A 106 7.57 -7.81 6.97
CA THR A 106 8.08 -8.36 5.72
C THR A 106 9.60 -8.42 5.71
N ARG A 107 10.12 -9.43 5.00
CA ARG A 107 11.53 -9.64 4.68
C ARG A 107 11.70 -9.75 3.18
N LEU A 108 12.92 -9.82 2.70
CA LEU A 108 13.22 -9.94 1.27
C LEU A 108 12.57 -11.16 0.61
N THR A 109 12.40 -12.24 1.36
CA THR A 109 11.81 -13.51 0.89
C THR A 109 10.32 -13.66 1.21
N THR A 110 9.71 -12.64 1.82
CA THR A 110 8.29 -12.70 2.17
C THR A 110 7.43 -12.63 0.91
N THR A 111 6.56 -13.62 0.75
CA THR A 111 5.51 -13.64 -0.26
C THR A 111 4.16 -13.82 0.42
N GLY A 112 3.09 -13.51 -0.30
CA GLY A 112 1.75 -13.66 0.22
C GLY A 112 0.75 -14.01 -0.86
N SER A 113 -0.37 -14.58 -0.44
CA SER A 113 -1.52 -14.80 -1.31
C SER A 113 -2.80 -14.35 -0.64
N VAL A 114 -3.75 -13.91 -1.45
CA VAL A 114 -5.11 -13.52 -1.06
C VAL A 114 -6.11 -14.32 -1.88
N PHE A 115 -7.22 -14.65 -1.28
CA PHE A 115 -8.35 -15.32 -1.94
C PHE A 115 -9.64 -15.09 -1.15
N ILE A 116 -10.78 -15.30 -1.80
CA ILE A 116 -12.11 -15.21 -1.20
C ILE A 116 -12.69 -16.61 -1.11
N CYS A 117 -13.33 -16.93 0.03
CA CYS A 117 -14.14 -18.15 0.18
C CYS A 117 -15.58 -17.79 0.51
N LYS A 118 -16.52 -18.60 0.04
CA LYS A 118 -17.89 -18.56 0.47
C LYS A 118 -17.99 -19.08 1.91
N SER A 119 -18.79 -18.43 2.74
CA SER A 119 -18.88 -18.69 4.19
C SER A 119 -17.62 -18.36 4.98
N GLU A 120 -17.57 -18.81 6.21
CA GLU A 120 -16.43 -18.65 7.12
C GLU A 120 -15.45 -19.83 7.09
N THR A 121 -15.73 -20.82 6.26
CA THR A 121 -14.88 -21.99 6.04
C THR A 121 -14.06 -21.81 4.76
N ARG A 122 -13.07 -22.70 4.54
CA ARG A 122 -12.21 -22.67 3.34
C ARG A 122 -12.56 -23.78 2.35
N GLU A 123 -13.84 -24.13 2.24
CA GLU A 123 -14.28 -25.25 1.41
C GLU A 123 -14.63 -24.83 -0.03
N ASP A 124 -15.21 -23.63 -0.20
CA ASP A 124 -15.61 -23.08 -1.49
C ASP A 124 -14.88 -21.75 -1.71
N CYS A 125 -13.71 -21.83 -2.31
CA CYS A 125 -12.82 -20.67 -2.50
C CYS A 125 -12.52 -20.42 -3.97
N GLY A 126 -12.36 -19.15 -4.30
CA GLY A 126 -11.87 -18.69 -5.59
C GLY A 126 -10.37 -18.85 -5.77
N ASP A 127 -9.88 -18.39 -6.92
CA ASP A 127 -8.47 -18.42 -7.27
C ASP A 127 -7.63 -17.59 -6.31
N ARG A 128 -6.45 -18.12 -6.01
CA ARG A 128 -5.45 -17.41 -5.21
C ARG A 128 -4.69 -16.43 -6.09
N LYS A 129 -4.64 -15.17 -5.64
CA LYS A 129 -3.76 -14.15 -6.23
C LYS A 129 -2.55 -13.95 -5.35
N THR A 130 -1.40 -13.83 -5.97
CA THR A 130 -0.16 -13.56 -5.25
C THR A 130 -0.10 -12.09 -4.85
N ILE A 131 0.10 -11.85 -3.55
CA ILE A 131 0.50 -10.56 -3.01
C ILE A 131 1.97 -10.70 -2.63
N THR A 132 2.87 -10.19 -3.46
CA THR A 132 4.30 -10.19 -3.17
C THR A 132 4.69 -8.92 -2.41
N SER A 133 5.68 -9.02 -1.55
CA SER A 133 6.32 -7.85 -0.91
C SER A 133 7.21 -7.07 -1.87
N TRP A 134 7.59 -7.68 -3.02
CA TRP A 134 8.44 -7.05 -4.03
C TRP A 134 7.63 -6.05 -4.85
N PRO A 135 8.18 -4.86 -5.11
CA PRO A 135 7.59 -3.95 -6.08
C PRO A 135 7.60 -4.65 -7.43
N VAL A 136 6.43 -4.85 -8.01
CA VAL A 136 6.33 -5.30 -9.40
C VAL A 136 6.74 -4.09 -10.25
N HIS A 137 7.99 -4.06 -10.69
CA HIS A 137 8.41 -3.11 -11.70
C HIS A 137 7.63 -3.43 -12.98
N LYS A 138 6.59 -2.65 -13.23
CA LYS A 138 5.94 -2.68 -14.53
C LYS A 138 7.01 -2.23 -15.55
N PRO A 139 7.41 -3.09 -16.50
CA PRO A 139 8.42 -2.68 -17.48
C PRO A 139 7.87 -1.44 -18.19
N ALA A 140 8.71 -0.40 -18.27
CA ALA A 140 8.34 0.79 -19.03
C ALA A 140 8.02 0.36 -20.45
N VAL A 141 6.80 0.64 -20.89
CA VAL A 141 6.40 0.45 -22.29
C VAL A 141 7.27 1.40 -23.10
N ARG A 142 8.26 0.86 -23.82
CA ARG A 142 9.00 1.64 -24.82
C ARG A 142 8.02 1.93 -25.93
N THR A 143 7.54 3.17 -26.00
CA THR A 143 6.93 3.71 -27.22
C THR A 143 8.05 3.96 -28.22
N ASN A 144 8.10 3.17 -29.27
CA ASN A 144 8.89 3.47 -30.48
C ASN A 144 8.18 4.57 -31.26
#